data_0b1bfe959bf4fb29cdd5e7ba18f4bfc6
#
_entry.id   0b1bfe959bf4fb29cdd5e7ba18f4bfc6
#
_cell.length_a   1.000
_cell.length_b   1.000
_cell.length_c   1.000
_cell.angle_alpha   90.00
_cell.angle_beta   90.00
_cell.angle_gamma   90.00
#
_symmetry.space_group_name_H-M   'P 1'
#
loop_
_entity.id
_entity.type
_entity.pdbx_description
1 polymer ?
#
loop_
_entity_poly.entity_id
_entity_poly.type
_entity_poly.pdbx_seq_one_letter_code
_entity_poly.pdbx_strand_id
1 'polypeptide(L)'
;MGKSLFESMYLPLPSLVQQMKERGNLEEAEAYLQHLLETGDCLPEERRRFRAELEILRRLTAEYPYTRAEALELVRRYVPNFSEADFDSLLTDGRIFWRYLDGETRFFGRFFDSLCKTDSFFAVAAEKQGHHVPGSDRKLLSESAEKMRAQGELSVRITVRAELELEGGLYREGALIRAFLPLPRVTEEQREIAVEEMSADGQLGAESAAQRVVFWEERLGKNHPFIVSYRFLHTERYRDVYGLAEKMQAKGRAARHSEDEAEYGVERMCENKTENKDLAETGCHAEQGIEQREESGSKSVSEYRFENKTEGNENQAGCNENRMANGMRQPAEGGRNSALFPPSAYLRSLAAALTAGVTEPLIKAKCFYDFITKKVRYSFMPSYFCLDRMAERCAMDRVGDCGIQALLFLSLCEAVGIPARWESGLKTEPGFIGAHDWVRFYSADFGWRAADLSYGGSAWKRGDEILHRFYFGNVDPWRMAANARILGETGFPEPEFRADPYDNQVGEMALDGSGLRYEEFCRRKEVLRAEEIRQMIRP
;
A
#
# COMPACT_ATOMS: atom_id res chain seq x y z
N MET A 1 -22.92 18.43 -4.12
CA MET A 1 -22.13 17.27 -3.68
C MET A 1 -20.84 17.82 -3.07
N GLY A 2 -20.59 17.55 -1.79
CA GLY A 2 -19.34 17.99 -1.13
C GLY A 2 -18.15 17.22 -1.71
N LYS A 3 -17.01 17.89 -1.82
CA LYS A 3 -15.74 17.23 -2.16
C LYS A 3 -15.48 16.09 -1.18
N SER A 4 -14.94 14.97 -1.67
CA SER A 4 -14.58 13.84 -0.82
C SER A 4 -13.54 14.25 0.22
N LEU A 5 -13.37 13.48 1.29
CA LEU A 5 -12.32 13.71 2.29
C LEU A 5 -10.95 13.82 1.62
N PHE A 6 -10.65 12.94 0.66
CA PHE A 6 -9.38 12.94 -0.07
C PHE A 6 -9.16 14.17 -0.94
N GLU A 7 -10.21 14.73 -1.57
CA GLU A 7 -10.08 16.00 -2.28
C GLU A 7 -9.69 17.14 -1.34
N SER A 8 -10.16 17.11 -0.09
CA SER A 8 -9.76 18.09 0.91
C SER A 8 -8.31 17.95 1.36
N MET A 9 -7.72 16.74 1.29
CA MET A 9 -6.32 16.49 1.64
C MET A 9 -5.31 17.22 0.74
N TYR A 10 -5.72 17.62 -0.48
CA TYR A 10 -4.89 18.43 -1.37
C TYR A 10 -4.89 19.92 -1.02
N LEU A 11 -5.77 20.37 -0.13
CA LEU A 11 -5.71 21.73 0.37
C LEU A 11 -4.51 21.91 1.30
N PRO A 12 -3.75 23.01 1.17
CA PRO A 12 -2.63 23.26 2.04
C PRO A 12 -3.10 23.42 3.49
N LEU A 13 -2.30 22.95 4.42
CA LEU A 13 -2.44 23.30 5.83
C LEU A 13 -1.92 24.71 6.09
N PRO A 14 -2.40 25.39 7.14
CA PRO A 14 -1.74 26.59 7.65
C PRO A 14 -0.24 26.31 7.87
N SER A 15 0.61 27.24 7.42
CA SER A 15 2.07 27.05 7.49
C SER A 15 2.58 26.76 8.90
N LEU A 16 1.92 27.31 9.92
CA LEU A 16 2.24 27.04 11.32
C LEU A 16 1.98 25.58 11.71
N VAL A 17 0.82 25.02 11.29
CA VAL A 17 0.49 23.61 11.55
C VAL A 17 1.51 22.70 10.87
N GLN A 18 1.87 23.02 9.62
CA GLN A 18 2.87 22.24 8.90
C GLN A 18 4.23 22.26 9.61
N GLN A 19 4.69 23.42 10.07
CA GLN A 19 5.94 23.52 10.84
C GLN A 19 5.90 22.76 12.15
N MET A 20 4.78 22.82 12.88
CA MET A 20 4.59 22.04 14.12
C MET A 20 4.71 20.53 13.84
N LYS A 21 4.04 20.04 12.81
CA LYS A 21 4.14 18.63 12.37
C LYS A 21 5.56 18.23 11.98
N GLU A 22 6.24 19.05 11.20
CA GLU A 22 7.62 18.80 10.75
C GLU A 22 8.60 18.74 11.93
N ARG A 23 8.33 19.47 13.00
CA ARG A 23 9.11 19.45 14.25
C ARG A 23 8.68 18.34 15.22
N GLY A 24 7.59 17.65 14.92
CA GLY A 24 7.02 16.62 15.78
C GLY A 24 6.17 17.16 16.95
N ASN A 25 5.82 18.45 16.96
CA ASN A 25 4.99 19.07 18.00
C ASN A 25 3.50 18.80 17.69
N LEU A 26 3.07 17.55 17.87
CA LEU A 26 1.73 17.12 17.45
C LEU A 26 0.64 17.66 18.36
N GLU A 27 0.86 17.71 19.69
CA GLU A 27 -0.08 18.28 20.67
C GLU A 27 -0.35 19.77 20.39
N GLU A 28 0.69 20.55 20.07
CA GLU A 28 0.52 21.96 19.71
C GLU A 28 -0.24 22.14 18.39
N ALA A 29 0.04 21.27 17.39
CA ALA A 29 -0.65 21.28 16.11
C ALA A 29 -2.13 20.94 16.29
N GLU A 30 -2.45 19.96 17.11
CA GLU A 30 -3.83 19.56 17.45
C GLU A 30 -4.57 20.71 18.13
N ALA A 31 -4.01 21.30 19.18
CA ALA A 31 -4.62 22.41 19.91
C ALA A 31 -4.88 23.61 18.97
N TYR A 32 -3.96 23.93 18.09
CA TYR A 32 -4.11 25.03 17.14
C TYR A 32 -5.22 24.75 16.11
N LEU A 33 -5.29 23.54 15.56
CA LEU A 33 -6.36 23.14 14.63
C LEU A 33 -7.74 23.15 15.29
N GLN A 34 -7.85 22.69 16.55
CA GLN A 34 -9.08 22.75 17.33
C GLN A 34 -9.53 24.20 17.52
N HIS A 35 -8.61 25.09 17.89
CA HIS A 35 -8.89 26.52 18.03
C HIS A 35 -9.41 27.14 16.71
N LEU A 36 -8.81 26.81 15.56
CA LEU A 36 -9.29 27.27 14.25
C LEU A 36 -10.71 26.78 13.93
N LEU A 37 -11.03 25.54 14.31
CA LEU A 37 -12.37 24.97 14.11
C LEU A 37 -13.43 25.62 15.02
N GLU A 38 -13.07 26.06 16.23
CA GLU A 38 -13.94 26.72 17.19
C GLU A 38 -14.20 28.19 16.86
N THR A 39 -13.20 28.93 16.41
CA THR A 39 -13.29 30.36 16.10
C THR A 39 -14.12 30.70 14.87
N GLY A 40 -14.41 29.73 14.01
CA GLY A 40 -15.55 29.81 13.07
C GLY A 40 -15.29 30.41 11.69
N ASP A 41 -14.16 31.02 11.42
CA ASP A 41 -13.87 31.71 10.15
C ASP A 41 -13.31 30.80 9.02
N CYS A 42 -13.47 29.48 9.16
CA CYS A 42 -12.98 28.51 8.18
C CYS A 42 -14.02 28.25 7.08
N LEU A 43 -13.58 28.18 5.82
CA LEU A 43 -14.39 27.68 4.72
C LEU A 43 -14.78 26.20 4.96
N PRO A 44 -15.90 25.73 4.43
CA PRO A 44 -16.34 24.33 4.62
C PRO A 44 -15.28 23.29 4.21
N GLU A 45 -14.52 23.55 3.15
CA GLU A 45 -13.42 22.71 2.68
C GLU A 45 -12.20 22.73 3.61
N GLU A 46 -11.85 23.90 4.17
CA GLU A 46 -10.78 24.02 5.18
C GLU A 46 -11.17 23.30 6.46
N ARG A 47 -12.41 23.42 6.90
CA ARG A 47 -12.94 22.70 8.06
C ARG A 47 -12.82 21.18 7.90
N ARG A 48 -13.14 20.64 6.70
CA ARG A 48 -12.91 19.22 6.40
C ARG A 48 -11.44 18.87 6.42
N ARG A 49 -10.58 19.71 5.83
CA ARG A 49 -9.14 19.52 5.82
C ARG A 49 -8.57 19.47 7.24
N PHE A 50 -8.99 20.38 8.11
CA PHE A 50 -8.53 20.43 9.50
C PHE A 50 -9.01 19.25 10.33
N ARG A 51 -10.24 18.78 10.14
CA ARG A 51 -10.74 17.55 10.77
C ARG A 51 -9.96 16.33 10.31
N ALA A 52 -9.66 16.24 9.02
CA ALA A 52 -8.82 15.17 8.48
C ALA A 52 -7.43 15.20 9.11
N GLU A 53 -6.86 16.39 9.28
CA GLU A 53 -5.55 16.52 9.91
C GLU A 53 -5.55 16.13 11.39
N LEU A 54 -6.57 16.52 12.15
CA LEU A 54 -6.74 16.06 13.54
C LEU A 54 -6.80 14.54 13.65
N GLU A 55 -7.51 13.88 12.72
CA GLU A 55 -7.55 12.42 12.68
C GLU A 55 -6.18 11.82 12.31
N ILE A 56 -5.41 12.45 11.41
CA ILE A 56 -4.04 12.04 11.08
C ILE A 56 -3.13 12.15 12.30
N LEU A 57 -3.15 13.29 13.00
CA LEU A 57 -2.32 13.52 14.20
C LEU A 57 -2.61 12.46 15.27
N ARG A 58 -3.88 12.22 15.54
CA ARG A 58 -4.32 11.21 16.52
C ARG A 58 -3.88 9.80 16.15
N ARG A 59 -4.03 9.40 14.86
CA ARG A 59 -3.57 8.09 14.39
C ARG A 59 -2.05 7.99 14.43
N LEU A 60 -1.36 9.05 14.04
CA LEU A 60 0.10 9.07 14.02
C LEU A 60 0.68 8.84 15.43
N THR A 61 0.13 9.47 16.46
CA THR A 61 0.54 9.23 17.84
C THR A 61 0.30 7.77 18.27
N ALA A 62 -0.84 7.19 17.89
CA ALA A 62 -1.16 5.78 18.20
C ALA A 62 -0.26 4.78 17.47
N GLU A 63 0.21 5.09 16.26
CA GLU A 63 1.12 4.24 15.47
C GLU A 63 2.53 4.14 16.06
N TYR A 64 2.94 5.10 16.92
CA TYR A 64 4.27 5.15 17.52
C TYR A 64 4.21 5.10 19.06
N PRO A 65 3.72 3.99 19.65
CA PRO A 65 3.43 3.91 21.08
C PRO A 65 4.66 3.79 21.98
N TYR A 66 5.80 3.29 21.46
CA TYR A 66 6.93 2.90 22.29
C TYR A 66 7.96 4.01 22.44
N THR A 67 8.42 4.27 23.66
CA THR A 67 9.69 4.95 23.94
C THR A 67 10.87 4.07 23.55
N ARG A 68 12.09 4.63 23.54
CA ARG A 68 13.30 3.83 23.27
C ARG A 68 13.47 2.68 24.28
N ALA A 69 13.23 2.94 25.54
CA ALA A 69 13.35 1.92 26.59
C ALA A 69 12.34 0.78 26.39
N GLU A 70 11.08 1.10 26.12
CA GLU A 70 10.02 0.11 25.87
C GLU A 70 10.27 -0.68 24.59
N ALA A 71 10.74 -0.03 23.53
CA ALA A 71 11.09 -0.71 22.28
C ALA A 71 12.24 -1.71 22.46
N LEU A 72 13.28 -1.32 23.20
CA LEU A 72 14.40 -2.20 23.54
C LEU A 72 13.96 -3.36 24.44
N GLU A 73 13.12 -3.08 25.45
CA GLU A 73 12.55 -4.11 26.32
C GLU A 73 11.68 -5.10 25.54
N LEU A 74 10.89 -4.62 24.56
CA LEU A 74 10.11 -5.48 23.68
C LEU A 74 11.02 -6.46 22.93
N VAL A 75 12.15 -6.01 22.36
CA VAL A 75 13.10 -6.91 21.71
C VAL A 75 13.73 -7.88 22.70
N ARG A 76 14.14 -7.41 23.89
CA ARG A 76 14.76 -8.23 24.94
C ARG A 76 13.84 -9.30 25.49
N ARG A 77 12.54 -9.11 25.45
CA ARG A 77 11.54 -10.14 25.80
C ARG A 77 11.73 -11.41 25.00
N TYR A 78 12.12 -11.29 23.73
CA TYR A 78 12.33 -12.41 22.81
C TYR A 78 13.81 -12.75 22.60
N VAL A 79 14.70 -11.77 22.74
CA VAL A 79 16.16 -11.88 22.60
C VAL A 79 16.84 -11.32 23.86
N PRO A 80 16.93 -12.11 24.96
CA PRO A 80 17.31 -11.60 26.30
C PRO A 80 18.64 -10.83 26.37
N ASN A 81 19.63 -11.20 25.54
CA ASN A 81 20.96 -10.59 25.52
C ASN A 81 21.10 -9.46 24.47
N PHE A 82 20.00 -8.95 23.94
CA PHE A 82 20.04 -7.89 22.95
C PHE A 82 20.56 -6.58 23.55
N SER A 83 21.67 -6.09 23.01
CA SER A 83 22.36 -4.90 23.54
C SER A 83 21.76 -3.60 22.98
N GLU A 84 22.09 -2.48 23.60
CA GLU A 84 21.75 -1.16 23.04
C GLU A 84 22.48 -0.91 21.71
N ALA A 85 23.74 -1.38 21.60
CA ALA A 85 24.49 -1.27 20.35
C ALA A 85 23.84 -2.05 19.19
N ASP A 86 23.26 -3.24 19.48
CA ASP A 86 22.50 -3.99 18.48
C ASP A 86 21.25 -3.22 18.05
N PHE A 87 20.57 -2.57 19.00
CA PHE A 87 19.41 -1.74 18.73
C PHE A 87 19.77 -0.52 17.86
N ASP A 88 20.88 0.15 18.17
CA ASP A 88 21.40 1.27 17.38
C ASP A 88 21.79 0.85 15.96
N SER A 89 22.33 -0.36 15.80
CA SER A 89 22.59 -0.91 14.47
C SER A 89 21.29 -1.09 13.66
N LEU A 90 20.22 -1.57 14.29
CA LEU A 90 18.92 -1.68 13.61
C LEU A 90 18.34 -0.33 13.19
N LEU A 91 18.57 0.72 13.99
CA LEU A 91 18.19 2.10 13.65
C LEU A 91 19.01 2.64 12.47
N THR A 92 20.34 2.49 12.55
CA THR A 92 21.26 2.93 11.50
C THR A 92 20.98 2.25 10.16
N ASP A 93 20.65 0.96 10.19
CA ASP A 93 20.25 0.17 9.02
C ASP A 93 18.81 0.49 8.53
N GLY A 94 18.11 1.42 9.18
CA GLY A 94 16.73 1.79 8.86
C GLY A 94 15.74 0.63 9.01
N ARG A 95 16.04 -0.36 9.87
CA ARG A 95 15.20 -1.56 10.07
C ARG A 95 14.06 -1.34 11.05
N ILE A 96 14.12 -0.27 11.84
CA ILE A 96 13.10 0.14 12.82
C ILE A 96 12.65 1.56 12.47
N PHE A 97 11.33 1.75 12.29
CA PHE A 97 10.76 3.08 12.11
C PHE A 97 10.58 3.77 13.44
N TRP A 98 10.95 5.04 13.47
CA TRP A 98 10.80 5.92 14.61
C TRP A 98 10.47 7.35 14.17
N ARG A 99 9.93 8.12 15.08
CA ARG A 99 9.66 9.55 14.91
C ARG A 99 9.99 10.30 16.20
N TYR A 100 10.33 11.57 16.05
CA TYR A 100 10.38 12.48 17.18
C TYR A 100 8.99 13.11 17.32
N LEU A 101 8.31 12.84 18.45
CA LEU A 101 6.94 13.29 18.73
C LEU A 101 6.89 13.90 20.11
N ASP A 102 6.41 15.15 20.20
CA ASP A 102 6.16 15.89 21.45
C ASP A 102 7.31 15.82 22.47
N GLY A 103 8.55 16.04 21.95
CA GLY A 103 9.76 16.08 22.78
C GLY A 103 10.44 14.73 23.01
N GLU A 104 9.95 13.63 22.43
CA GLU A 104 10.47 12.29 22.67
C GLU A 104 10.59 11.45 21.39
N THR A 105 11.62 10.59 21.33
CA THR A 105 11.72 9.60 20.25
C THR A 105 10.76 8.45 20.49
N ARG A 106 9.85 8.23 19.55
CA ARG A 106 8.84 7.19 19.57
C ARG A 106 9.03 6.17 18.46
N PHE A 107 8.75 4.90 18.72
CA PHE A 107 8.96 3.78 17.83
C PHE A 107 7.66 3.17 17.33
N PHE A 108 7.65 2.77 16.06
CA PHE A 108 6.49 2.20 15.38
C PHE A 108 6.00 0.92 16.08
N GLY A 109 4.69 0.85 16.30
CA GLY A 109 4.06 -0.24 17.07
C GLY A 109 4.33 -1.64 16.52
N ARG A 110 4.50 -1.79 15.20
CA ARG A 110 4.73 -3.08 14.55
C ARG A 110 6.19 -3.28 14.08
N PHE A 111 7.14 -2.55 14.65
CA PHE A 111 8.53 -2.69 14.23
C PHE A 111 9.08 -4.11 14.49
N PHE A 112 8.73 -4.72 15.62
CA PHE A 112 9.19 -6.06 15.97
C PHE A 112 8.60 -7.13 15.03
N ASP A 113 7.31 -7.01 14.68
CA ASP A 113 6.70 -7.86 13.65
C ASP A 113 7.41 -7.74 12.29
N SER A 114 7.83 -6.51 11.93
CA SER A 114 8.63 -6.28 10.71
C SER A 114 9.97 -7.00 10.75
N LEU A 115 10.65 -6.99 11.90
CA LEU A 115 11.89 -7.75 12.12
C LEU A 115 11.64 -9.26 11.98
N CYS A 116 10.63 -9.79 12.65
CA CYS A 116 10.25 -11.21 12.55
C CYS A 116 9.89 -11.61 11.11
N LYS A 117 9.20 -10.75 10.37
CA LYS A 117 8.79 -11.03 8.98
C LYS A 117 9.97 -11.10 8.01
N THR A 118 11.04 -10.36 8.29
CA THR A 118 12.15 -10.13 7.34
C THR A 118 13.47 -10.77 7.74
N ASP A 119 13.59 -11.25 8.98
CA ASP A 119 14.81 -11.82 9.52
C ASP A 119 14.51 -13.07 10.36
N SER A 120 15.08 -14.19 9.94
CA SER A 120 14.89 -15.48 10.61
C SER A 120 15.42 -15.52 12.05
N PHE A 121 16.42 -14.69 12.38
CA PHE A 121 16.94 -14.60 13.75
C PHE A 121 15.84 -14.16 14.71
N PHE A 122 15.14 -13.07 14.41
CA PHE A 122 14.03 -12.56 15.23
C PHE A 122 12.82 -13.50 15.16
N ALA A 123 12.50 -14.02 13.98
CA ALA A 123 11.38 -14.96 13.82
C ALA A 123 11.51 -16.20 14.70
N VAL A 124 12.68 -16.86 14.67
CA VAL A 124 12.95 -18.07 15.48
C VAL A 124 12.98 -17.74 16.98
N ALA A 125 13.55 -16.60 17.37
CA ALA A 125 13.58 -16.19 18.77
C ALA A 125 12.18 -15.90 19.32
N ALA A 126 11.34 -15.22 18.54
CA ALA A 126 9.96 -14.88 18.90
C ALA A 126 9.08 -16.15 18.99
N GLU A 127 9.20 -17.06 18.02
CA GLU A 127 8.42 -18.31 17.97
C GLU A 127 8.67 -19.22 19.17
N LYS A 128 9.91 -19.32 19.64
CA LYS A 128 10.27 -20.07 20.87
C LYS A 128 9.53 -19.58 22.13
N GLN A 129 9.02 -18.36 22.10
CA GLN A 129 8.28 -17.74 23.20
C GLN A 129 6.79 -17.52 22.86
N GLY A 130 6.30 -18.20 21.82
CA GLY A 130 4.88 -18.20 21.46
C GLY A 130 4.42 -16.97 20.69
N HIS A 131 5.34 -16.09 20.23
CA HIS A 131 5.00 -14.99 19.33
C HIS A 131 5.21 -15.43 17.89
N HIS A 132 4.12 -15.54 17.14
CA HIS A 132 4.12 -15.92 15.74
C HIS A 132 3.54 -14.78 14.88
N VAL A 133 4.30 -14.34 13.89
CA VAL A 133 3.79 -13.42 12.86
C VAL A 133 3.24 -14.24 11.71
N PRO A 134 1.90 -14.29 11.56
CA PRO A 134 1.28 -15.10 10.52
C PRO A 134 1.78 -14.75 9.12
N GLY A 135 1.90 -15.75 8.27
CA GLY A 135 2.34 -15.58 6.90
C GLY A 135 1.98 -16.77 6.02
N SER A 136 2.10 -16.57 4.73
CA SER A 136 1.81 -17.59 3.72
C SER A 136 2.70 -18.83 3.85
N ASP A 137 2.11 -19.98 3.55
CA ASP A 137 2.84 -21.25 3.41
C ASP A 137 3.67 -21.23 2.11
N ARG A 138 4.97 -21.05 2.28
CA ARG A 138 5.93 -20.97 1.18
C ARG A 138 5.94 -22.24 0.32
N LYS A 139 5.78 -23.41 0.93
CA LYS A 139 5.75 -24.68 0.23
C LYS A 139 4.51 -24.76 -0.66
N LEU A 140 3.35 -24.44 -0.11
CA LEU A 140 2.09 -24.36 -0.87
C LEU A 140 2.22 -23.44 -2.09
N LEU A 141 2.81 -22.25 -1.90
CA LEU A 141 2.98 -21.30 -2.98
C LEU A 141 3.92 -21.78 -4.09
N SER A 142 5.05 -22.38 -3.72
CA SER A 142 6.00 -22.96 -4.69
C SER A 142 5.37 -24.12 -5.46
N GLU A 143 4.71 -25.05 -4.76
CA GLU A 143 3.98 -26.17 -5.39
C GLU A 143 2.87 -25.67 -6.32
N SER A 144 2.13 -24.63 -5.93
CA SER A 144 1.10 -24.03 -6.77
C SER A 144 1.68 -23.41 -8.05
N ALA A 145 2.79 -22.70 -7.94
CA ALA A 145 3.49 -22.14 -9.10
C ALA A 145 4.00 -23.23 -10.05
N GLU A 146 4.57 -24.33 -9.52
CA GLU A 146 5.01 -25.48 -10.30
C GLU A 146 3.84 -26.15 -11.02
N LYS A 147 2.72 -26.40 -10.32
CA LYS A 147 1.50 -26.96 -10.91
C LYS A 147 0.96 -26.08 -12.03
N MET A 148 0.86 -24.77 -11.80
CA MET A 148 0.39 -23.83 -12.81
C MET A 148 1.31 -23.82 -14.04
N ARG A 149 2.62 -23.87 -13.84
CA ARG A 149 3.60 -23.96 -14.95
C ARG A 149 3.46 -25.26 -15.75
N ALA A 150 3.21 -26.37 -15.08
CA ALA A 150 3.09 -27.68 -15.72
C ALA A 150 1.73 -27.88 -16.41
N GLN A 151 0.64 -27.37 -15.81
CA GLN A 151 -0.73 -27.64 -16.25
C GLN A 151 -1.35 -26.48 -17.04
N GLY A 152 -0.73 -25.30 -17.00
CA GLY A 152 -1.23 -24.07 -17.64
C GLY A 152 -2.20 -23.29 -16.78
N GLU A 153 -2.83 -23.89 -15.77
CA GLU A 153 -3.75 -23.23 -14.82
C GLU A 153 -3.88 -24.01 -13.52
N LEU A 154 -4.42 -23.36 -12.49
CA LEU A 154 -4.79 -23.99 -11.24
C LEU A 154 -6.09 -23.37 -10.72
N SER A 155 -7.05 -24.21 -10.35
CA SER A 155 -8.33 -23.78 -9.78
C SER A 155 -8.44 -24.23 -8.33
N VAL A 156 -8.90 -23.33 -7.47
CA VAL A 156 -9.17 -23.60 -6.05
C VAL A 156 -10.56 -23.15 -5.67
N ARG A 157 -11.24 -23.92 -4.83
CA ARG A 157 -12.51 -23.53 -4.22
C ARG A 157 -12.25 -23.18 -2.76
N ILE A 158 -12.68 -22.00 -2.37
CA ILE A 158 -12.40 -21.41 -1.08
C ILE A 158 -13.70 -21.02 -0.41
N THR A 159 -13.83 -21.36 0.87
CA THR A 159 -14.93 -20.90 1.74
C THR A 159 -14.32 -20.12 2.88
N VAL A 160 -14.80 -18.89 3.06
CA VAL A 160 -14.35 -17.95 4.09
C VAL A 160 -15.52 -17.58 4.99
N ARG A 161 -15.27 -17.50 6.30
CA ARG A 161 -16.13 -16.84 7.27
C ARG A 161 -15.43 -15.56 7.77
N ALA A 162 -16.16 -14.47 7.79
CA ALA A 162 -15.70 -13.19 8.31
C ALA A 162 -16.72 -12.62 9.30
N GLU A 163 -16.20 -11.91 10.31
CA GLU A 163 -17.00 -11.40 11.42
C GLU A 163 -16.44 -10.07 11.91
N LEU A 164 -17.34 -9.12 12.20
CA LEU A 164 -17.05 -7.85 12.86
C LEU A 164 -17.91 -7.73 14.10
N GLU A 165 -17.34 -7.26 15.21
CA GLU A 165 -18.06 -7.02 16.46
C GLU A 165 -17.50 -5.77 17.13
N LEU A 166 -18.38 -4.86 17.56
CA LEU A 166 -18.01 -3.65 18.27
C LEU A 166 -17.35 -4.01 19.61
N GLU A 167 -16.26 -3.32 19.98
CA GLU A 167 -15.69 -3.46 21.34
C GLU A 167 -16.71 -3.07 22.40
N GLY A 168 -16.85 -3.93 23.42
CA GLY A 168 -17.92 -3.81 24.40
C GLY A 168 -17.98 -2.48 25.15
N GLY A 169 -16.81 -1.83 25.32
CA GLY A 169 -16.72 -0.51 25.95
C GLY A 169 -17.32 0.64 25.14
N LEU A 170 -17.55 0.43 23.84
CA LEU A 170 -18.13 1.42 22.94
C LEU A 170 -19.63 1.20 22.68
N TYR A 171 -20.17 0.09 23.13
CA TYR A 171 -21.59 -0.20 22.96
C TYR A 171 -22.47 0.84 23.67
N ARG A 172 -23.46 1.34 22.93
CA ARG A 172 -24.54 2.21 23.45
C ARG A 172 -25.86 1.78 22.82
N GLU A 173 -26.86 1.54 23.63
CA GLU A 173 -28.20 1.20 23.16
C GLU A 173 -28.77 2.34 22.29
N GLY A 174 -29.33 1.99 21.15
CA GLY A 174 -29.88 2.94 20.18
C GLY A 174 -28.87 3.65 19.27
N ALA A 175 -27.56 3.45 19.47
CA ALA A 175 -26.53 4.00 18.58
C ALA A 175 -26.68 3.41 17.15
N LEU A 176 -26.46 4.24 16.14
CA LEU A 176 -26.47 3.79 14.75
C LEU A 176 -25.14 3.15 14.38
N ILE A 177 -25.15 1.85 14.14
CA ILE A 177 -23.97 1.09 13.68
C ILE A 177 -24.05 0.84 12.19
N ARG A 178 -22.89 0.92 11.52
CA ARG A 178 -22.66 0.43 10.16
C ARG A 178 -21.52 -0.55 10.15
N ALA A 179 -21.67 -1.65 9.44
CA ALA A 179 -20.60 -2.64 9.26
C ALA A 179 -20.44 -2.97 7.78
N PHE A 180 -19.19 -3.16 7.36
CA PHE A 180 -18.80 -3.41 5.98
C PHE A 180 -17.81 -4.57 5.94
N LEU A 181 -18.23 -5.75 5.50
CA LEU A 181 -17.33 -6.89 5.30
C LEU A 181 -17.03 -7.09 3.82
N PRO A 182 -15.75 -7.26 3.43
CA PRO A 182 -15.38 -7.45 2.03
C PRO A 182 -15.93 -8.76 1.47
N LEU A 183 -16.39 -8.71 0.23
CA LEU A 183 -16.85 -9.86 -0.55
C LEU A 183 -15.97 -10.07 -1.79
N PRO A 184 -15.84 -11.32 -2.26
CA PRO A 184 -15.19 -11.59 -3.53
C PRO A 184 -15.91 -10.87 -4.68
N ARG A 185 -15.16 -10.15 -5.52
CA ARG A 185 -15.67 -9.54 -6.75
C ARG A 185 -15.82 -10.60 -7.84
N VAL A 186 -16.77 -10.40 -8.74
CA VAL A 186 -16.83 -11.22 -9.95
C VAL A 186 -15.76 -10.74 -10.94
N THR A 187 -14.85 -11.62 -11.31
CA THR A 187 -13.80 -11.36 -12.30
C THR A 187 -13.70 -12.55 -13.27
N GLU A 188 -12.83 -12.46 -14.27
CA GLU A 188 -12.57 -13.61 -15.15
C GLU A 188 -12.01 -14.81 -14.38
N GLU A 189 -11.18 -14.54 -13.37
CA GLU A 189 -10.51 -15.54 -12.55
C GLU A 189 -11.37 -15.99 -11.36
N GLN A 190 -12.23 -15.11 -10.83
CA GLN A 190 -12.97 -15.32 -9.58
C GLN A 190 -14.48 -15.43 -9.86
N ARG A 191 -15.05 -16.63 -9.69
CA ARG A 191 -16.39 -17.02 -10.14
C ARG A 191 -17.11 -17.88 -9.11
N GLU A 192 -18.33 -18.30 -9.42
CA GLU A 192 -19.18 -19.18 -8.59
C GLU A 192 -19.29 -18.68 -7.15
N ILE A 193 -19.46 -17.36 -7.01
CA ILE A 193 -19.55 -16.72 -5.70
C ILE A 193 -20.93 -16.98 -5.12
N ALA A 194 -20.96 -17.57 -3.92
CA ALA A 194 -22.21 -17.82 -3.18
C ALA A 194 -22.04 -17.41 -1.72
N VAL A 195 -22.95 -16.62 -1.20
CA VAL A 195 -23.09 -16.37 0.24
C VAL A 195 -23.81 -17.55 0.86
N GLU A 196 -23.22 -18.20 1.86
CA GLU A 196 -23.75 -19.39 2.53
C GLU A 196 -24.43 -19.06 3.86
N GLU A 197 -23.91 -18.07 4.57
CA GLU A 197 -24.45 -17.55 5.83
C GLU A 197 -24.28 -16.04 5.87
N MET A 198 -25.24 -15.33 6.41
CA MET A 198 -25.16 -13.88 6.61
C MET A 198 -26.07 -13.49 7.78
N SER A 199 -25.60 -12.59 8.66
CA SER A 199 -26.44 -11.96 9.68
C SER A 199 -27.65 -11.27 9.03
N ALA A 200 -28.77 -11.19 9.76
CA ALA A 200 -29.99 -10.55 9.29
C ALA A 200 -29.73 -9.14 8.73
N ASP A 201 -30.59 -8.73 7.79
CA ASP A 201 -30.59 -7.39 7.18
C ASP A 201 -29.31 -6.97 6.43
N GLY A 202 -28.39 -7.90 6.20
CA GLY A 202 -27.20 -7.67 5.37
C GLY A 202 -27.54 -7.42 3.91
N GLN A 203 -26.94 -6.38 3.32
CA GLN A 203 -27.15 -5.97 1.93
C GLN A 203 -25.89 -6.25 1.12
N LEU A 204 -26.03 -6.98 0.02
CA LEU A 204 -24.91 -7.32 -0.87
C LEU A 204 -24.60 -6.16 -1.81
N GLY A 205 -23.34 -5.73 -1.82
CA GLY A 205 -22.83 -4.78 -2.79
C GLY A 205 -22.86 -5.33 -4.22
N ALA A 206 -22.99 -4.43 -5.18
CA ALA A 206 -23.03 -4.78 -6.60
C ALA A 206 -21.77 -5.57 -7.00
N GLU A 207 -21.90 -6.56 -7.88
CA GLU A 207 -20.79 -7.38 -8.37
C GLU A 207 -19.72 -6.57 -9.08
N SER A 208 -20.11 -5.45 -9.69
CA SER A 208 -19.23 -4.50 -10.37
C SER A 208 -18.67 -3.40 -9.46
N ALA A 209 -19.01 -3.37 -8.15
CA ALA A 209 -18.51 -2.36 -7.23
C ALA A 209 -16.97 -2.36 -7.19
N ALA A 210 -16.40 -1.17 -7.10
CA ALA A 210 -14.94 -1.03 -7.01
C ALA A 210 -14.37 -1.65 -5.73
N GLN A 211 -15.14 -1.55 -4.63
CA GLN A 211 -14.93 -2.26 -3.37
C GLN A 211 -16.22 -3.01 -3.05
N ARG A 212 -16.24 -4.32 -3.25
CA ARG A 212 -17.41 -5.13 -3.01
C ARG A 212 -17.51 -5.54 -1.55
N VAL A 213 -18.64 -5.24 -0.91
CA VAL A 213 -18.88 -5.51 0.51
C VAL A 213 -20.27 -6.11 0.76
N VAL A 214 -20.46 -6.73 1.93
CA VAL A 214 -21.75 -6.81 2.61
C VAL A 214 -21.85 -5.61 3.52
N PHE A 215 -22.98 -4.96 3.53
CA PHE A 215 -23.28 -3.79 4.33
C PHE A 215 -24.43 -4.04 5.29
N TRP A 216 -24.30 -3.58 6.52
CA TRP A 216 -25.36 -3.51 7.52
C TRP A 216 -25.47 -2.10 8.06
N GLU A 217 -26.69 -1.69 8.32
CA GLU A 217 -27.01 -0.47 9.07
C GLU A 217 -28.17 -0.75 10.01
N GLU A 218 -27.96 -0.59 11.30
CA GLU A 218 -28.98 -0.78 12.30
C GLU A 218 -28.80 0.11 13.54
N ARG A 219 -29.88 0.25 14.34
CA ARG A 219 -29.78 0.79 15.70
C ARG A 219 -29.59 -0.33 16.69
N LEU A 220 -28.48 -0.28 17.42
CA LEU A 220 -28.09 -1.34 18.34
C LEU A 220 -29.11 -1.50 19.50
N GLY A 221 -29.79 -2.61 19.56
CA GLY A 221 -30.56 -3.05 20.74
C GLY A 221 -29.69 -3.87 21.71
N LYS A 222 -28.65 -4.51 21.18
CA LYS A 222 -27.60 -5.24 21.93
C LYS A 222 -26.32 -5.27 21.08
N ASN A 223 -25.17 -5.49 21.73
CA ASN A 223 -23.95 -5.78 20.97
C ASN A 223 -24.01 -7.22 20.42
N HIS A 224 -23.67 -7.37 19.16
CA HIS A 224 -23.61 -8.66 18.48
C HIS A 224 -22.69 -8.62 17.25
N PRO A 225 -22.16 -9.76 16.80
CA PRO A 225 -21.32 -9.82 15.61
C PRO A 225 -22.14 -9.71 14.31
N PHE A 226 -21.55 -9.02 13.32
CA PHE A 226 -21.98 -9.04 11.91
C PHE A 226 -21.17 -10.11 11.19
N ILE A 227 -21.85 -11.09 10.63
CA ILE A 227 -21.22 -12.31 10.10
C ILE A 227 -21.57 -12.49 8.64
N VAL A 228 -20.59 -12.91 7.84
CA VAL A 228 -20.82 -13.46 6.51
C VAL A 228 -19.92 -14.67 6.29
N SER A 229 -20.50 -15.73 5.69
CA SER A 229 -19.77 -16.85 5.13
C SER A 229 -20.04 -16.96 3.65
N TYR A 230 -19.00 -17.08 2.85
CA TYR A 230 -19.12 -17.16 1.40
C TYR A 230 -18.11 -18.14 0.81
N ARG A 231 -18.46 -18.69 -0.34
CA ARG A 231 -17.54 -19.49 -1.14
C ARG A 231 -17.37 -18.91 -2.53
N PHE A 232 -16.25 -19.22 -3.16
CA PHE A 232 -15.94 -18.85 -4.54
C PHE A 232 -14.96 -19.83 -5.17
N LEU A 233 -14.94 -19.85 -6.49
CA LEU A 233 -13.93 -20.53 -7.29
C LEU A 233 -12.94 -19.50 -7.82
N HIS A 234 -11.64 -19.73 -7.58
CA HIS A 234 -10.58 -18.90 -8.15
C HIS A 234 -9.72 -19.77 -9.07
N THR A 235 -9.54 -19.30 -10.30
CA THR A 235 -8.75 -19.98 -11.34
C THR A 235 -7.70 -19.01 -11.88
N GLU A 236 -6.44 -19.33 -11.70
CA GLU A 236 -5.34 -18.57 -12.29
C GLU A 236 -4.66 -19.33 -13.41
N ARG A 237 -4.38 -18.62 -14.51
CA ARG A 237 -3.75 -19.21 -15.71
C ARG A 237 -2.33 -18.72 -15.86
N TYR A 238 -1.40 -19.68 -15.93
CA TYR A 238 0.01 -19.39 -16.12
C TYR A 238 0.31 -18.85 -17.51
N ARG A 239 1.18 -17.83 -17.55
CA ARG A 239 1.84 -17.34 -18.75
C ARG A 239 3.30 -17.01 -18.43
N ASP A 240 4.22 -17.40 -19.31
CA ASP A 240 5.65 -17.07 -19.14
C ASP A 240 5.95 -15.63 -19.55
N VAL A 241 5.35 -14.69 -18.83
CA VAL A 241 5.46 -13.25 -19.11
C VAL A 241 6.88 -12.74 -18.87
N TYR A 242 7.50 -13.20 -17.77
CA TYR A 242 8.88 -12.83 -17.44
C TYR A 242 9.88 -13.36 -18.49
N GLY A 243 9.74 -14.61 -18.88
CA GLY A 243 10.60 -15.22 -19.90
C GLY A 243 10.43 -14.60 -21.29
N LEU A 244 9.22 -14.17 -21.67
CA LEU A 244 9.03 -13.42 -22.91
C LEU A 244 9.74 -12.07 -22.84
N ALA A 245 9.59 -11.33 -21.76
CA ALA A 245 10.27 -10.04 -21.57
C ALA A 245 11.80 -10.18 -21.66
N GLU A 246 12.38 -11.23 -21.08
CA GLU A 246 13.81 -11.51 -21.20
C GLU A 246 14.24 -11.83 -22.65
N LYS A 247 13.48 -12.65 -23.36
CA LYS A 247 13.76 -12.97 -24.77
C LYS A 247 13.70 -11.72 -25.65
N MET A 248 12.72 -10.84 -25.42
CA MET A 248 12.61 -9.57 -26.13
C MET A 248 13.79 -8.65 -25.79
N GLN A 249 14.17 -8.56 -24.51
CA GLN A 249 15.31 -7.77 -24.06
C GLN A 249 16.63 -8.28 -24.65
N ALA A 250 16.85 -9.59 -24.72
CA ALA A 250 18.03 -10.18 -25.31
C ALA A 250 18.14 -9.88 -26.82
N LYS A 251 17.01 -9.94 -27.57
CA LYS A 251 16.96 -9.56 -28.97
C LYS A 251 17.26 -8.07 -29.18
N GLY A 252 16.73 -7.20 -28.32
CA GLY A 252 16.99 -5.76 -28.36
C GLY A 252 18.44 -5.41 -28.02
N ARG A 253 19.10 -6.18 -27.13
CA ARG A 253 20.52 -6.03 -26.77
C ARG A 253 21.45 -6.49 -27.90
N ALA A 254 21.13 -7.58 -28.56
CA ALA A 254 21.89 -8.03 -29.74
C ALA A 254 21.87 -7.01 -30.87
N ALA A 255 20.83 -6.13 -30.90
CA ALA A 255 20.73 -5.03 -31.87
C ALA A 255 21.43 -3.73 -31.41
N ARG A 256 21.87 -3.63 -30.15
CA ARG A 256 22.52 -2.43 -29.59
C ARG A 256 23.71 -2.82 -28.72
N HIS A 257 24.90 -2.55 -29.22
CA HIS A 257 26.14 -2.64 -28.42
C HIS A 257 26.27 -1.38 -27.57
N SER A 258 25.85 -1.43 -26.29
CA SER A 258 26.37 -0.57 -25.18
C SER A 258 25.67 -0.92 -23.86
N GLU A 259 26.31 -1.75 -23.04
CA GLU A 259 25.74 -2.29 -21.78
C GLU A 259 26.03 -1.47 -20.52
N ASP A 260 26.96 -0.51 -20.51
CA ASP A 260 27.56 -0.01 -19.26
C ASP A 260 26.92 1.25 -18.65
N GLU A 261 26.06 1.99 -19.34
CA GLU A 261 25.63 3.31 -18.86
C GLU A 261 24.35 3.31 -18.00
N ALA A 262 23.46 2.34 -18.14
CA ALA A 262 22.16 2.37 -17.43
C ALA A 262 22.24 1.96 -15.96
N GLU A 263 23.09 1.01 -15.60
CA GLU A 263 23.28 0.55 -14.21
C GLU A 263 24.04 1.62 -13.40
N TYR A 264 25.00 2.29 -14.04
CA TYR A 264 25.75 3.43 -13.48
C TYR A 264 24.88 4.69 -13.26
N GLY A 265 23.88 4.92 -14.12
CA GLY A 265 23.00 6.08 -14.01
C GLY A 265 22.03 5.99 -12.82
N VAL A 266 21.54 4.79 -12.49
CA VAL A 266 20.60 4.57 -11.38
C VAL A 266 21.32 4.61 -10.03
N GLU A 267 22.51 4.03 -9.94
CA GLU A 267 23.34 4.11 -8.73
C GLU A 267 23.76 5.54 -8.44
N ARG A 268 24.19 6.31 -9.44
CA ARG A 268 24.51 7.74 -9.28
C ARG A 268 23.33 8.61 -8.88
N MET A 269 22.12 8.36 -9.38
CA MET A 269 20.94 9.11 -8.93
C MET A 269 20.58 8.80 -7.46
N CYS A 270 20.91 7.61 -6.98
CA CYS A 270 20.67 7.21 -5.61
C CYS A 270 21.81 7.65 -4.66
N GLU A 271 23.06 7.67 -5.14
CA GLU A 271 24.25 8.11 -4.38
C GLU A 271 24.38 9.64 -4.31
N ASN A 272 24.04 10.39 -5.35
CA ASN A 272 24.08 11.87 -5.33
C ASN A 272 23.05 12.51 -4.37
N LYS A 273 22.17 11.75 -3.74
CA LYS A 273 21.30 12.27 -2.67
C LYS A 273 21.90 12.17 -1.28
N THR A 274 22.97 11.41 -1.09
CA THR A 274 23.75 11.48 0.15
C THR A 274 24.55 12.77 0.26
N GLU A 275 24.86 13.43 -0.87
CA GLU A 275 25.58 14.73 -0.87
C GLU A 275 24.66 15.96 -0.89
N ASN A 276 23.37 15.83 -1.25
CA ASN A 276 22.38 16.91 -1.16
C ASN A 276 21.45 16.77 0.08
N LYS A 277 22.02 16.32 1.21
CA LYS A 277 21.30 16.14 2.47
C LYS A 277 20.83 17.43 3.14
N ASP A 278 21.30 18.58 2.69
CA ASP A 278 21.04 19.86 3.38
C ASP A 278 19.69 20.52 3.03
N LEU A 279 18.87 19.93 2.15
CA LEU A 279 17.58 20.53 1.72
C LEU A 279 16.36 19.60 1.75
N ALA A 280 16.47 18.37 2.23
CA ALA A 280 15.34 17.41 2.27
C ALA A 280 15.17 16.69 3.61
N GLU A 281 15.89 17.09 4.66
CA GLU A 281 15.78 16.51 6.00
C GLU A 281 14.69 17.21 6.82
N THR A 282 13.46 16.92 6.47
CA THR A 282 12.37 17.03 7.44
C THR A 282 11.58 15.73 7.38
N GLY A 283 11.94 14.82 8.25
CA GLY A 283 11.00 13.78 8.63
C GLY A 283 11.43 12.33 8.64
N CYS A 284 12.70 11.97 8.77
CA CYS A 284 13.03 10.60 9.18
C CYS A 284 14.46 10.34 9.66
N HIS A 285 15.29 11.33 9.91
CA HIS A 285 16.56 11.09 10.61
C HIS A 285 16.92 12.31 11.44
N ALA A 286 16.98 12.13 12.76
CA ALA A 286 17.41 13.14 13.72
C ALA A 286 18.94 13.19 13.81
N GLU A 287 19.39 14.37 14.04
CA GLU A 287 20.73 14.85 14.13
C GLU A 287 21.65 14.08 15.08
N GLN A 288 22.90 13.87 14.66
CA GLN A 288 24.00 13.63 15.58
C GLN A 288 24.72 14.95 15.90
N GLY A 289 24.88 15.20 17.22
CA GLY A 289 26.04 15.85 17.79
C GLY A 289 26.14 17.36 17.62
N ILE A 290 25.66 18.09 18.62
CA ILE A 290 26.10 19.47 18.87
C ILE A 290 27.44 19.39 19.58
N GLU A 291 28.56 19.71 18.90
CA GLU A 291 29.74 20.26 19.54
C GLU A 291 29.91 21.72 19.15
N GLN A 292 30.09 22.52 20.20
CA GLN A 292 30.20 23.95 20.22
C GLN A 292 31.32 24.50 19.31
N ARG A 293 31.02 25.52 18.54
CA ARG A 293 31.93 26.62 18.30
C ARG A 293 31.18 27.92 18.08
N GLU A 294 31.37 28.85 18.99
CA GLU A 294 31.07 30.27 18.85
C GLU A 294 31.95 30.89 17.77
N GLU A 295 31.44 31.82 17.06
CA GLU A 295 31.85 33.17 16.72
C GLU A 295 31.55 33.64 15.31
N SER A 296 30.79 34.73 15.31
CA SER A 296 30.85 35.92 14.47
C SER A 296 30.52 35.87 12.96
N GLY A 297 29.50 36.68 12.59
CA GLY A 297 29.46 37.26 11.26
C GLY A 297 28.09 37.52 10.68
N SER A 298 27.47 38.63 11.07
CA SER A 298 26.26 39.18 10.43
C SER A 298 26.45 39.41 8.92
N LYS A 299 25.57 38.89 8.08
CA LYS A 299 25.19 39.54 6.81
C LYS A 299 23.77 39.18 6.38
N SER A 300 23.09 40.22 6.06
CA SER A 300 21.73 40.47 5.58
C SER A 300 21.06 39.40 4.71
N VAL A 301 19.81 39.15 5.07
CA VAL A 301 18.77 38.49 4.30
C VAL A 301 18.37 39.35 3.12
N SER A 302 18.47 38.85 1.90
CA SER A 302 17.82 39.43 0.73
C SER A 302 16.57 38.59 0.39
N GLU A 303 15.43 39.28 0.42
CA GLU A 303 14.12 38.80 0.02
C GLU A 303 14.13 38.29 -1.43
N TYR A 304 13.69 37.04 -1.64
CA TYR A 304 13.25 36.60 -2.96
C TYR A 304 11.70 36.61 -3.00
N ARG A 305 11.21 37.62 -3.67
CA ARG A 305 9.80 37.83 -4.03
C ARG A 305 9.53 37.04 -5.31
N PHE A 306 8.66 36.05 -5.27
CA PHE A 306 8.12 35.41 -6.48
C PHE A 306 6.92 36.21 -6.96
N GLU A 307 7.07 36.91 -8.08
CA GLU A 307 5.97 37.52 -8.82
C GLU A 307 5.30 36.45 -9.73
N ASN A 308 4.02 36.22 -9.49
CA ASN A 308 3.15 35.52 -10.42
C ASN A 308 2.86 36.40 -11.63
N LYS A 309 3.40 36.10 -12.79
CA LYS A 309 2.90 36.62 -14.06
C LYS A 309 2.00 35.57 -14.71
N THR A 310 0.72 35.81 -14.69
CA THR A 310 -0.26 35.25 -15.60
C THR A 310 -0.18 35.98 -16.92
N GLU A 311 0.33 35.36 -17.96
CA GLU A 311 0.08 35.77 -19.35
C GLU A 311 -0.61 34.63 -20.09
N GLY A 312 -1.86 34.88 -20.49
CA GLY A 312 -2.62 34.05 -21.37
C GLY A 312 -1.98 34.04 -22.77
N ASN A 313 -1.91 32.89 -23.37
CA ASN A 313 -1.76 32.78 -24.80
C ASN A 313 -2.60 31.60 -25.31
N GLU A 314 -3.75 31.92 -25.84
CA GLU A 314 -4.53 31.05 -26.71
C GLU A 314 -3.75 30.88 -28.03
N ASN A 315 -3.24 29.69 -28.27
CA ASN A 315 -2.90 29.28 -29.61
C ASN A 315 -3.40 27.85 -29.85
N GLN A 316 -4.44 27.80 -30.65
CA GLN A 316 -4.93 26.63 -31.34
C GLN A 316 -3.79 25.98 -32.13
N ALA A 317 -3.37 24.80 -31.73
CA ALA A 317 -2.61 23.89 -32.58
C ALA A 317 -3.49 22.66 -32.85
N GLY A 318 -4.02 22.61 -34.07
CA GLY A 318 -4.77 21.49 -34.59
C GLY A 318 -3.92 20.22 -34.56
N CYS A 319 -4.33 19.23 -33.82
CA CYS A 319 -3.80 17.88 -33.93
C CYS A 319 -4.36 17.20 -35.20
N ASN A 320 -3.46 16.89 -36.11
CA ASN A 320 -3.69 16.08 -37.27
C ASN A 320 -4.15 14.66 -36.84
N GLU A 321 -5.44 14.42 -36.90
CA GLU A 321 -6.01 13.07 -36.95
C GLU A 321 -5.75 12.50 -38.35
N ASN A 322 -4.71 11.70 -38.51
CA ASN A 322 -4.64 10.66 -39.54
C ASN A 322 -3.26 10.00 -39.50
N ARG A 323 -3.16 8.91 -38.72
CA ARG A 323 -2.36 7.71 -39.02
C ARG A 323 -2.35 6.81 -37.76
N MET A 324 -3.29 5.87 -37.76
CA MET A 324 -3.10 4.52 -37.21
C MET A 324 -4.43 3.77 -37.35
N ALA A 325 -4.67 3.28 -38.53
CA ALA A 325 -5.61 2.18 -38.74
C ALA A 325 -4.86 0.90 -38.38
N ASN A 326 -5.06 0.41 -37.18
CA ASN A 326 -5.12 -1.02 -36.86
C ASN A 326 -5.76 -1.15 -35.45
N GLY A 327 -6.99 -1.64 -35.47
CA GLY A 327 -7.88 -1.63 -34.33
C GLY A 327 -7.46 -2.58 -33.23
N MET A 328 -6.85 -2.05 -32.17
CA MET A 328 -6.99 -2.57 -30.82
C MET A 328 -7.62 -1.45 -29.99
N ARG A 329 -8.92 -1.62 -29.67
CA ARG A 329 -9.58 -0.79 -28.67
C ARG A 329 -8.79 -0.93 -27.38
N GLN A 330 -8.16 0.15 -26.92
CA GLN A 330 -7.66 0.22 -25.54
C GLN A 330 -8.86 -0.06 -24.62
N PRO A 331 -8.71 -0.95 -23.64
CA PRO A 331 -9.80 -1.19 -22.71
C PRO A 331 -10.10 0.08 -21.94
N ALA A 332 -11.34 0.55 -22.02
CA ALA A 332 -11.84 1.77 -21.40
C ALA A 332 -11.79 1.77 -19.85
N GLU A 333 -11.33 0.70 -19.21
CA GLU A 333 -11.28 0.50 -17.77
C GLU A 333 -9.90 0.72 -17.13
N GLY A 334 -8.88 1.16 -17.86
CA GLY A 334 -7.60 1.62 -17.33
C GLY A 334 -7.68 3.05 -16.79
N GLY A 335 -8.83 3.45 -16.23
CA GLY A 335 -9.12 4.83 -15.89
C GLY A 335 -8.81 5.18 -14.43
N ARG A 336 -7.86 6.11 -14.24
CA ARG A 336 -7.79 7.08 -13.14
C ARG A 336 -7.37 6.63 -11.73
N ASN A 337 -6.42 5.73 -11.56
CA ASN A 337 -5.59 5.77 -10.35
C ASN A 337 -4.65 7.01 -10.40
N SER A 338 -4.31 7.45 -11.59
CA SER A 338 -3.44 8.58 -11.92
C SER A 338 -3.93 9.94 -11.43
N ALA A 339 -5.23 10.17 -11.46
CA ALA A 339 -5.78 11.46 -11.01
C ALA A 339 -5.62 11.68 -9.50
N LEU A 340 -5.48 10.59 -8.73
CA LEU A 340 -5.39 10.63 -7.26
C LEU A 340 -3.95 10.65 -6.75
N PHE A 341 -3.01 10.01 -7.47
CA PHE A 341 -1.60 9.91 -7.08
C PHE A 341 -0.70 10.08 -8.30
N PRO A 342 -0.67 11.28 -8.92
CA PRO A 342 0.16 11.49 -10.11
C PRO A 342 1.64 11.30 -9.75
N PRO A 343 2.42 10.64 -10.64
CA PRO A 343 3.84 10.44 -10.38
C PRO A 343 4.55 11.78 -10.24
N SER A 344 5.34 11.92 -9.18
CA SER A 344 6.14 13.13 -8.94
C SER A 344 7.23 13.30 -10.01
N ALA A 345 7.88 14.46 -10.04
CA ALA A 345 9.03 14.68 -10.93
C ALA A 345 10.15 13.66 -10.67
N TYR A 346 10.37 13.31 -9.40
CA TYR A 346 11.34 12.28 -9.02
C TYR A 346 10.97 10.89 -9.60
N LEU A 347 9.72 10.46 -9.43
CA LEU A 347 9.27 9.16 -9.95
C LEU A 347 9.31 9.10 -11.49
N ARG A 348 8.99 10.20 -12.18
CA ARG A 348 9.16 10.28 -13.63
C ARG A 348 10.62 10.14 -14.05
N SER A 349 11.53 10.82 -13.34
CA SER A 349 12.98 10.71 -13.60
C SER A 349 13.51 9.30 -13.31
N LEU A 350 13.06 8.69 -12.21
CA LEU A 350 13.42 7.31 -11.87
C LEU A 350 12.90 6.32 -12.92
N ALA A 351 11.66 6.45 -13.35
CA ALA A 351 11.08 5.60 -14.39
C ALA A 351 11.87 5.71 -15.71
N ALA A 352 12.24 6.93 -16.12
CA ALA A 352 13.06 7.17 -17.29
C ALA A 352 14.45 6.53 -17.16
N ALA A 353 15.10 6.66 -15.99
CA ALA A 353 16.41 6.06 -15.73
C ALA A 353 16.37 4.52 -15.77
N LEU A 354 15.37 3.91 -15.10
CA LEU A 354 15.20 2.45 -15.07
C LEU A 354 14.89 1.85 -16.45
N THR A 355 14.35 2.64 -17.37
CA THR A 355 13.92 2.20 -18.70
C THR A 355 14.71 2.85 -19.84
N ALA A 356 15.89 3.41 -19.53
CA ALA A 356 16.74 4.06 -20.52
C ALA A 356 17.05 3.11 -21.69
N GLY A 357 16.80 3.58 -22.92
CA GLY A 357 17.00 2.78 -24.13
C GLY A 357 16.01 1.63 -24.34
N VAL A 358 14.98 1.49 -23.49
CA VAL A 358 13.93 0.47 -23.64
C VAL A 358 12.68 1.10 -24.24
N THR A 359 12.18 0.53 -25.35
CA THR A 359 10.95 0.98 -26.02
C THR A 359 9.75 0.13 -25.62
N GLU A 360 9.95 -1.18 -25.48
CA GLU A 360 8.89 -2.16 -25.28
C GLU A 360 8.23 -2.04 -23.88
N PRO A 361 6.91 -1.82 -23.80
CA PRO A 361 6.21 -1.63 -22.52
C PRO A 361 6.38 -2.82 -21.56
N LEU A 362 6.38 -4.06 -22.08
CA LEU A 362 6.55 -5.25 -21.26
C LEU A 362 7.93 -5.30 -20.58
N ILE A 363 8.99 -4.90 -21.31
CA ILE A 363 10.34 -4.84 -20.75
C ILE A 363 10.42 -3.71 -19.71
N LYS A 364 9.80 -2.55 -19.95
CA LYS A 364 9.73 -1.46 -18.96
C LYS A 364 9.06 -1.92 -17.67
N ALA A 365 7.90 -2.58 -17.76
CA ALA A 365 7.21 -3.13 -16.60
C ALA A 365 8.08 -4.13 -15.82
N LYS A 366 8.85 -4.98 -16.55
CA LYS A 366 9.81 -5.90 -15.93
C LYS A 366 10.94 -5.15 -15.22
N CYS A 367 11.47 -4.07 -15.78
CA CYS A 367 12.49 -3.24 -15.12
C CYS A 367 11.96 -2.69 -13.78
N PHE A 368 10.73 -2.22 -13.73
CA PHE A 368 10.09 -1.74 -12.51
C PHE A 368 9.87 -2.86 -11.49
N TYR A 369 9.40 -4.02 -11.95
CA TYR A 369 9.26 -5.20 -11.10
C TYR A 369 10.60 -5.61 -10.49
N ASP A 370 11.63 -5.76 -11.32
CA ASP A 370 12.98 -6.14 -10.88
C ASP A 370 13.57 -5.12 -9.91
N PHE A 371 13.40 -3.82 -10.16
CA PHE A 371 13.83 -2.78 -9.26
C PHE A 371 13.16 -2.91 -7.88
N ILE A 372 11.83 -3.01 -7.84
CA ILE A 372 11.09 -3.09 -6.58
C ILE A 372 11.44 -4.39 -5.84
N THR A 373 11.35 -5.53 -6.50
CA THR A 373 11.55 -6.84 -5.85
C THR A 373 12.98 -7.08 -5.37
N LYS A 374 13.96 -6.46 -6.04
CA LYS A 374 15.40 -6.66 -5.71
C LYS A 374 15.96 -5.59 -4.79
N LYS A 375 15.40 -4.37 -4.81
CA LYS A 375 15.97 -3.22 -4.10
C LYS A 375 15.09 -2.67 -2.96
N VAL A 376 13.79 -3.01 -2.91
CA VAL A 376 12.89 -2.56 -1.84
C VAL A 376 12.74 -3.66 -0.79
N ARG A 377 13.01 -3.32 0.46
CA ARG A 377 12.83 -4.21 1.61
C ARG A 377 11.37 -4.16 2.08
N TYR A 378 10.81 -5.31 2.39
CA TYR A 378 9.50 -5.37 3.04
C TYR A 378 9.59 -4.88 4.48
N SER A 379 8.59 -4.11 4.90
CA SER A 379 8.33 -3.77 6.30
C SER A 379 6.84 -3.49 6.45
N PHE A 380 6.24 -3.84 7.58
CA PHE A 380 4.93 -3.27 7.89
C PHE A 380 5.04 -1.75 7.95
N MET A 381 3.99 -1.09 7.50
CA MET A 381 3.95 0.38 7.43
C MET A 381 2.88 0.92 8.39
N PRO A 382 3.04 2.14 8.87
CA PRO A 382 1.97 2.86 9.57
C PRO A 382 0.73 3.00 8.68
N SER A 383 -0.42 3.30 9.29
CA SER A 383 -1.65 3.58 8.56
C SER A 383 -1.37 4.53 7.38
N TYR A 384 -1.80 4.16 6.18
CA TYR A 384 -1.54 4.94 4.95
C TYR A 384 -2.12 6.34 5.03
N PHE A 385 -3.17 6.51 5.83
CA PHE A 385 -3.74 7.84 6.09
C PHE A 385 -2.76 8.80 6.76
N CYS A 386 -1.75 8.28 7.45
CA CYS A 386 -0.68 9.05 8.11
C CYS A 386 0.55 9.27 7.22
N LEU A 387 0.54 8.76 5.98
CA LEU A 387 1.72 8.77 5.10
C LEU A 387 1.51 9.71 3.91
N ASP A 388 2.52 10.53 3.67
CA ASP A 388 2.60 11.40 2.50
C ASP A 388 3.48 10.77 1.40
N ARG A 389 3.15 11.03 0.13
CA ARG A 389 3.99 10.64 -1.02
C ARG A 389 4.49 9.21 -0.98
N MET A 390 3.62 8.26 -0.65
CA MET A 390 3.95 6.85 -0.34
C MET A 390 4.84 6.19 -1.41
N ALA A 391 4.49 6.31 -2.69
CA ALA A 391 5.26 5.72 -3.78
C ALA A 391 6.66 6.34 -3.90
N GLU A 392 6.77 7.67 -3.76
CA GLU A 392 8.04 8.37 -3.81
C GLU A 392 8.93 8.01 -2.63
N ARG A 393 8.38 8.00 -1.41
CA ARG A 393 9.09 7.57 -0.21
C ARG A 393 9.58 6.13 -0.34
N CYS A 394 8.74 5.22 -0.82
CA CYS A 394 9.14 3.83 -1.07
C CYS A 394 10.35 3.74 -2.01
N ALA A 395 10.34 4.55 -3.08
CA ALA A 395 11.46 4.57 -4.03
C ALA A 395 12.74 5.14 -3.43
N MET A 396 12.63 6.14 -2.54
CA MET A 396 13.77 6.80 -1.89
C MET A 396 14.34 5.94 -0.75
N ASP A 397 13.47 5.50 0.15
CA ASP A 397 13.85 4.82 1.39
C ASP A 397 14.07 3.31 1.20
N ARG A 398 13.67 2.78 0.03
CA ARG A 398 13.77 1.35 -0.32
C ARG A 398 13.04 0.44 0.68
N VAL A 399 11.94 0.92 1.23
CA VAL A 399 11.12 0.20 2.21
C VAL A 399 9.64 0.40 1.91
N GLY A 400 8.85 -0.66 2.05
CA GLY A 400 7.40 -0.63 1.91
C GLY A 400 6.77 -2.00 2.14
N ASP A 401 5.49 -2.02 2.53
CA ASP A 401 4.68 -3.23 2.54
C ASP A 401 4.11 -3.55 1.14
N CYS A 402 3.17 -4.50 1.06
CA CYS A 402 2.59 -4.92 -0.21
C CYS A 402 1.92 -3.76 -0.96
N GLY A 403 1.12 -2.95 -0.27
CA GLY A 403 0.39 -1.84 -0.87
C GLY A 403 1.29 -0.70 -1.31
N ILE A 404 2.26 -0.31 -0.50
CA ILE A 404 3.21 0.76 -0.86
C ILE A 404 4.11 0.33 -2.03
N GLN A 405 4.54 -0.92 -2.09
CA GLN A 405 5.26 -1.46 -3.25
C GLN A 405 4.37 -1.49 -4.50
N ALA A 406 3.09 -1.85 -4.35
CA ALA A 406 2.11 -1.80 -5.43
C ALA A 406 1.93 -0.36 -5.96
N LEU A 407 1.76 0.63 -5.07
CA LEU A 407 1.66 2.05 -5.45
C LEU A 407 2.91 2.54 -6.19
N LEU A 408 4.10 2.12 -5.79
CA LEU A 408 5.32 2.46 -6.50
C LEU A 408 5.32 1.89 -7.92
N PHE A 409 4.95 0.63 -8.09
CA PHE A 409 4.85 0.01 -9.41
C PHE A 409 3.83 0.73 -10.31
N LEU A 410 2.65 1.03 -9.78
CA LEU A 410 1.60 1.78 -10.49
C LEU A 410 2.09 3.15 -10.95
N SER A 411 2.76 3.89 -10.06
CA SER A 411 3.28 5.23 -10.36
C SER A 411 4.39 5.19 -11.42
N LEU A 412 5.26 4.18 -11.41
CA LEU A 412 6.30 4.00 -12.42
C LEU A 412 5.71 3.59 -13.79
N CYS A 413 4.71 2.70 -13.80
CA CYS A 413 3.97 2.32 -15.01
C CYS A 413 3.29 3.53 -15.64
N GLU A 414 2.61 4.34 -14.83
CA GLU A 414 1.94 5.55 -15.27
C GLU A 414 2.92 6.56 -15.86
N ALA A 415 4.07 6.76 -15.22
CA ALA A 415 5.11 7.69 -15.69
C ALA A 415 5.59 7.39 -17.12
N VAL A 416 5.42 6.15 -17.60
CA VAL A 416 5.82 5.70 -18.96
C VAL A 416 4.64 5.26 -19.83
N GLY A 417 3.39 5.51 -19.38
CA GLY A 417 2.18 5.24 -20.15
C GLY A 417 1.77 3.77 -20.24
N ILE A 418 2.18 2.91 -19.29
CA ILE A 418 1.73 1.53 -19.19
C ILE A 418 0.43 1.51 -18.37
N PRO A 419 -0.71 1.03 -18.92
CA PRO A 419 -1.92 0.87 -18.14
C PRO A 419 -1.70 -0.14 -17.01
N ALA A 420 -1.96 0.30 -15.77
CA ALA A 420 -1.86 -0.53 -14.59
C ALA A 420 -2.96 -0.18 -13.58
N ARG A 421 -3.36 -1.14 -12.75
CA ARG A 421 -4.42 -0.94 -11.77
C ARG A 421 -4.14 -1.68 -10.47
N TRP A 422 -4.65 -1.12 -9.40
CA TRP A 422 -4.67 -1.72 -8.08
C TRP A 422 -5.61 -2.92 -8.03
N GLU A 423 -5.23 -3.93 -7.29
CA GLU A 423 -6.09 -5.03 -6.88
C GLU A 423 -5.69 -5.47 -5.48
N SER A 424 -6.69 -5.66 -4.61
CA SER A 424 -6.44 -6.06 -3.22
C SER A 424 -7.58 -6.90 -2.65
N GLY A 425 -7.29 -7.49 -1.49
CA GLY A 425 -8.24 -8.31 -0.75
C GLY A 425 -7.54 -9.20 0.27
N LEU A 426 -7.78 -10.50 0.19
CA LEU A 426 -7.25 -11.45 1.16
C LEU A 426 -6.37 -12.52 0.49
N LYS A 427 -5.32 -12.92 1.16
CA LYS A 427 -4.74 -14.26 1.04
C LYS A 427 -5.66 -15.22 1.77
N THR A 428 -6.00 -16.32 1.13
CA THR A 428 -6.99 -17.30 1.62
C THR A 428 -6.44 -18.73 1.48
N GLU A 429 -5.28 -18.95 2.09
CA GLU A 429 -4.58 -20.23 2.07
C GLU A 429 -5.14 -21.17 3.14
N PRO A 430 -5.02 -22.50 2.98
CA PRO A 430 -5.28 -23.42 4.08
C PRO A 430 -4.51 -23.03 5.34
N GLY A 431 -5.21 -22.68 6.42
CA GLY A 431 -4.60 -22.30 7.70
C GLY A 431 -4.03 -20.86 7.77
N PHE A 432 -4.17 -20.06 6.71
CA PHE A 432 -3.74 -18.65 6.73
C PHE A 432 -4.71 -17.74 5.99
N ILE A 433 -5.12 -16.66 6.65
CA ILE A 433 -5.88 -15.57 6.04
C ILE A 433 -5.27 -14.22 6.43
N GLY A 434 -5.06 -13.35 5.45
CA GLY A 434 -4.43 -12.04 5.69
C GLY A 434 -4.71 -11.04 4.58
N ALA A 435 -4.75 -9.75 4.94
CA ALA A 435 -4.84 -8.66 3.96
C ALA A 435 -3.65 -8.69 3.00
N HIS A 436 -3.91 -8.39 1.73
CA HIS A 436 -2.85 -8.37 0.73
C HIS A 436 -3.20 -7.53 -0.49
N ASP A 437 -2.15 -6.90 -1.05
CA ASP A 437 -2.21 -6.01 -2.21
C ASP A 437 -1.30 -6.52 -3.31
N TRP A 438 -1.79 -6.40 -4.55
CA TRP A 438 -1.04 -6.67 -5.77
C TRP A 438 -1.49 -5.72 -6.87
N VAL A 439 -0.95 -5.88 -8.06
CA VAL A 439 -1.29 -5.03 -9.20
C VAL A 439 -1.68 -5.85 -10.41
N ARG A 440 -2.41 -5.23 -11.33
CA ARG A 440 -2.51 -5.71 -12.72
C ARG A 440 -1.96 -4.66 -13.66
N PHE A 441 -1.22 -5.09 -14.66
CA PHE A 441 -0.69 -4.25 -15.73
C PHE A 441 -1.07 -4.82 -17.09
N TYR A 442 -1.18 -3.98 -18.08
CA TYR A 442 -1.57 -4.39 -19.43
C TYR A 442 -0.35 -4.67 -20.30
N SER A 443 -0.38 -5.80 -20.99
CA SER A 443 0.58 -6.17 -22.02
C SER A 443 -0.17 -6.43 -23.32
N ALA A 444 0.35 -5.93 -24.44
CA ALA A 444 -0.24 -6.19 -25.75
C ALA A 444 -0.25 -7.70 -26.10
N ASP A 445 0.75 -8.45 -25.61
CA ASP A 445 0.90 -9.88 -25.88
C ASP A 445 -0.04 -10.77 -25.06
N PHE A 446 -0.40 -10.33 -23.84
CA PHE A 446 -1.10 -11.17 -22.88
C PHE A 446 -2.39 -10.57 -22.31
N GLY A 447 -2.73 -9.32 -22.66
CA GLY A 447 -3.80 -8.58 -22.00
C GLY A 447 -3.45 -8.18 -20.55
N TRP A 448 -4.42 -8.12 -19.67
CA TRP A 448 -4.22 -7.82 -18.25
C TRP A 448 -3.52 -8.98 -17.54
N ARG A 449 -2.38 -8.68 -16.91
CA ARG A 449 -1.59 -9.65 -16.14
C ARG A 449 -1.33 -9.14 -14.73
N ALA A 450 -1.31 -10.04 -13.76
CA ALA A 450 -1.03 -9.70 -12.38
C ALA A 450 0.48 -9.61 -12.12
N ALA A 451 0.88 -8.78 -11.15
CA ALA A 451 2.21 -8.84 -10.56
C ALA A 451 2.12 -8.64 -9.03
N ASP A 452 2.90 -9.44 -8.31
CA ASP A 452 3.00 -9.34 -6.86
C ASP A 452 4.43 -8.98 -6.45
N LEU A 453 4.60 -7.71 -6.05
CA LEU A 453 5.91 -7.15 -5.76
C LEU A 453 6.51 -7.72 -4.48
N SER A 454 5.71 -7.83 -3.44
CA SER A 454 6.18 -8.26 -2.11
C SER A 454 6.48 -9.75 -2.05
N TYR A 455 5.66 -10.59 -2.70
CA TYR A 455 5.94 -12.03 -2.82
C TYR A 455 7.10 -12.30 -3.77
N GLY A 456 7.17 -11.57 -4.89
CA GLY A 456 8.33 -11.60 -5.79
C GLY A 456 9.62 -11.20 -5.09
N GLY A 457 9.59 -10.11 -4.29
CA GLY A 457 10.73 -9.65 -3.49
C GLY A 457 11.12 -10.66 -2.41
N SER A 458 10.14 -11.26 -1.75
CA SER A 458 10.37 -12.34 -0.77
C SER A 458 11.02 -13.57 -1.41
N ALA A 459 10.59 -13.96 -2.61
CA ALA A 459 11.18 -15.05 -3.39
C ALA A 459 12.63 -14.73 -3.79
N TRP A 460 12.85 -13.54 -4.36
CA TRP A 460 14.19 -13.07 -4.72
C TRP A 460 15.17 -13.12 -3.54
N LYS A 461 14.78 -12.58 -2.40
CA LYS A 461 15.62 -12.54 -1.18
C LYS A 461 16.05 -13.92 -0.69
N ARG A 462 15.25 -14.95 -0.97
CA ARG A 462 15.56 -16.36 -0.62
C ARG A 462 16.32 -17.12 -1.70
N GLY A 463 16.59 -16.50 -2.85
CA GLY A 463 17.19 -17.19 -3.99
C GLY A 463 16.22 -18.10 -4.77
N ASP A 464 14.90 -17.96 -4.54
CA ASP A 464 13.88 -18.70 -5.29
C ASP A 464 13.55 -17.95 -6.60
N GLU A 465 14.41 -18.13 -7.58
CA GLU A 465 14.28 -17.48 -8.88
C GLU A 465 13.00 -17.91 -9.62
N ILE A 466 12.59 -19.17 -9.47
CA ILE A 466 11.39 -19.69 -10.13
C ILE A 466 10.15 -18.94 -9.64
N LEU A 467 10.01 -18.80 -8.34
CA LEU A 467 8.87 -18.09 -7.75
C LEU A 467 8.96 -16.59 -7.96
N HIS A 468 10.18 -15.99 -7.94
CA HIS A 468 10.37 -14.59 -8.30
C HIS A 468 9.87 -14.30 -9.72
N ARG A 469 10.27 -15.10 -10.70
CA ARG A 469 9.84 -14.97 -12.10
C ARG A 469 8.33 -15.20 -12.27
N PHE A 470 7.77 -16.11 -11.49
CA PHE A 470 6.34 -16.45 -11.51
C PHE A 470 5.48 -15.23 -11.17
N TYR A 471 5.83 -14.48 -10.13
CA TYR A 471 5.06 -13.33 -9.67
C TYR A 471 5.13 -12.09 -10.58
N PHE A 472 5.80 -12.16 -11.71
CA PHE A 472 5.66 -11.20 -12.80
C PHE A 472 4.80 -11.78 -13.91
N GLY A 473 3.55 -11.38 -13.95
CA GLY A 473 2.55 -11.83 -14.92
C GLY A 473 1.60 -12.89 -14.39
N ASN A 474 1.84 -13.42 -13.19
CA ASN A 474 0.99 -14.43 -12.54
C ASN A 474 0.88 -14.17 -11.04
N VAL A 475 -0.18 -14.71 -10.44
CA VAL A 475 -0.35 -14.85 -9.00
C VAL A 475 -0.85 -16.26 -8.69
N ASP A 476 -0.66 -16.69 -7.46
CA ASP A 476 -1.22 -17.96 -6.98
C ASP A 476 -2.75 -17.82 -6.79
N PRO A 477 -3.54 -18.91 -6.90
CA PRO A 477 -5.00 -18.82 -6.80
C PRO A 477 -5.53 -18.74 -5.36
N TRP A 478 -4.68 -18.77 -4.34
CA TRP A 478 -5.06 -18.68 -2.92
C TRP A 478 -5.34 -17.24 -2.51
N ARG A 479 -6.22 -16.56 -3.26
CA ARG A 479 -6.54 -15.15 -3.09
C ARG A 479 -8.02 -14.89 -3.27
N MET A 480 -8.50 -13.85 -2.60
CA MET A 480 -9.80 -13.25 -2.83
C MET A 480 -9.60 -11.79 -3.24
N ALA A 481 -9.94 -11.43 -4.45
CA ALA A 481 -9.99 -10.05 -4.89
C ALA A 481 -11.30 -9.40 -4.45
N ALA A 482 -11.23 -8.42 -3.56
CA ALA A 482 -12.38 -7.66 -3.07
C ALA A 482 -12.44 -6.25 -3.67
N ASN A 483 -11.26 -5.67 -3.96
CA ASN A 483 -11.11 -4.29 -4.41
C ASN A 483 -10.39 -4.25 -5.75
N ALA A 484 -10.90 -3.48 -6.70
CA ALA A 484 -10.31 -3.29 -8.04
C ALA A 484 -9.60 -1.94 -8.18
N ARG A 485 -9.73 -1.09 -7.16
CA ARG A 485 -9.27 0.29 -7.21
C ARG A 485 -9.09 0.81 -5.80
N ILE A 486 -7.98 1.50 -5.59
CA ILE A 486 -7.77 2.31 -4.39
C ILE A 486 -8.79 3.45 -4.36
N LEU A 487 -9.28 3.82 -3.17
CA LEU A 487 -10.33 4.82 -2.96
C LEU A 487 -11.60 4.54 -3.80
N GLY A 488 -11.91 3.27 -4.01
CA GLY A 488 -13.11 2.84 -4.70
C GLY A 488 -14.34 2.98 -3.81
N GLU A 489 -15.47 3.29 -4.44
CA GLU A 489 -16.76 3.37 -3.73
C GLU A 489 -17.29 1.96 -3.43
N THR A 490 -17.90 1.80 -2.25
CA THR A 490 -18.61 0.57 -1.86
C THR A 490 -20.02 0.50 -2.45
N GLY A 491 -20.60 1.65 -2.80
CA GLY A 491 -21.99 1.81 -3.21
C GLY A 491 -22.96 2.00 -2.03
N PHE A 492 -22.48 2.07 -0.82
CA PHE A 492 -23.24 2.34 0.41
C PHE A 492 -22.80 3.65 1.08
N PRO A 493 -23.59 4.18 2.04
CA PRO A 493 -23.21 5.37 2.78
C PRO A 493 -21.92 5.15 3.57
N GLU A 494 -20.84 5.82 3.16
CA GLU A 494 -19.53 5.71 3.82
C GLU A 494 -19.44 6.68 5.00
N PRO A 495 -18.75 6.29 6.09
CA PRO A 495 -18.46 7.19 7.22
C PRO A 495 -17.44 8.26 6.84
N GLU A 496 -17.37 9.33 7.64
CA GLU A 496 -16.44 10.43 7.41
C GLU A 496 -14.97 9.98 7.48
N PHE A 497 -14.62 9.13 8.44
CA PHE A 497 -13.26 8.60 8.64
C PHE A 497 -13.31 7.08 8.69
N ARG A 498 -12.99 6.43 7.61
CA ARG A 498 -12.91 4.97 7.55
C ARG A 498 -11.70 4.45 8.33
N ALA A 499 -11.74 3.20 8.79
CA ALA A 499 -10.59 2.52 9.41
C ALA A 499 -9.41 2.49 8.43
N ASP A 500 -9.65 2.03 7.20
CA ASP A 500 -8.75 2.20 6.06
C ASP A 500 -9.49 2.93 4.94
N PRO A 501 -9.14 4.20 4.70
CA PRO A 501 -9.82 4.97 3.67
C PRO A 501 -9.43 4.56 2.24
N TYR A 502 -8.34 3.80 2.06
CA TYR A 502 -7.84 3.43 0.74
C TYR A 502 -8.58 2.24 0.14
N ASP A 503 -8.79 1.17 0.92
CA ASP A 503 -9.60 0.03 0.51
C ASP A 503 -10.15 -0.77 1.71
N ASN A 504 -11.09 -1.68 1.47
CA ASN A 504 -11.63 -2.53 2.51
C ASN A 504 -11.22 -3.98 2.27
N GLN A 505 -10.17 -4.42 2.97
CA GLN A 505 -9.68 -5.79 2.90
C GLN A 505 -10.13 -6.65 4.09
N VAL A 506 -10.33 -6.03 5.26
CA VAL A 506 -10.49 -6.76 6.50
C VAL A 506 -11.81 -6.49 7.22
N GLY A 507 -12.61 -5.61 6.67
CA GLY A 507 -13.84 -5.13 7.25
C GLY A 507 -13.67 -3.82 8.02
N GLU A 508 -14.74 -3.04 8.07
CA GLU A 508 -14.81 -1.73 8.70
C GLU A 508 -16.12 -1.55 9.44
N MET A 509 -16.10 -0.72 10.47
CA MET A 509 -17.30 -0.33 11.21
C MET A 509 -17.36 1.17 11.40
N ALA A 510 -18.58 1.69 11.61
CA ALA A 510 -18.82 3.07 11.96
C ALA A 510 -19.92 3.16 13.02
N LEU A 511 -19.77 4.11 13.93
CA LEU A 511 -20.74 4.38 15.00
C LEU A 511 -21.20 5.83 14.93
N ASP A 512 -22.51 6.04 14.87
CA ASP A 512 -23.15 7.37 14.74
C ASP A 512 -22.59 8.23 13.60
N GLY A 513 -22.20 7.58 12.47
CA GLY A 513 -21.69 8.25 11.27
C GLY A 513 -20.17 8.45 11.23
N SER A 514 -19.44 8.20 12.32
CA SER A 514 -17.99 8.25 12.38
C SER A 514 -17.40 6.85 12.21
N GLY A 515 -16.40 6.69 11.34
CA GLY A 515 -15.67 5.45 11.19
C GLY A 515 -14.86 5.11 12.44
N LEU A 516 -14.88 3.85 12.79
CA LEU A 516 -14.13 3.30 13.92
C LEU A 516 -12.72 2.91 13.46
N ARG A 517 -11.75 3.03 14.35
CA ARG A 517 -10.39 2.54 14.15
C ARG A 517 -10.32 1.03 14.43
N TYR A 518 -9.28 0.40 13.92
CA TYR A 518 -9.13 -1.06 14.01
C TYR A 518 -9.05 -1.63 15.42
N GLU A 519 -8.66 -0.86 16.40
CA GLU A 519 -8.65 -1.22 17.82
C GLU A 519 -10.00 -1.05 18.53
N GLU A 520 -10.98 -0.46 17.88
CA GLU A 520 -12.32 -0.17 18.43
C GLU A 520 -13.36 -1.25 18.08
N PHE A 521 -12.96 -2.27 17.30
CA PHE A 521 -13.80 -3.42 16.98
C PHE A 521 -12.98 -4.68 16.70
N CYS A 522 -13.55 -5.83 17.05
CA CYS A 522 -12.98 -7.14 16.74
C CYS A 522 -13.20 -7.52 15.27
N ARG A 523 -12.19 -8.12 14.66
CA ARG A 523 -12.22 -8.66 13.30
C ARG A 523 -11.76 -10.09 13.32
N ARG A 524 -12.66 -11.02 13.04
CA ARG A 524 -12.34 -12.44 12.94
C ARG A 524 -12.52 -12.88 11.50
N LYS A 525 -11.57 -13.62 10.98
CA LYS A 525 -11.63 -14.20 9.64
C LYS A 525 -11.02 -15.59 9.66
N GLU A 526 -11.64 -16.50 8.94
CA GLU A 526 -11.20 -17.88 8.88
C GLU A 526 -11.45 -18.46 7.48
N VAL A 527 -10.49 -19.22 6.99
CA VAL A 527 -10.67 -20.08 5.82
C VAL A 527 -11.25 -21.40 6.32
N LEU A 528 -12.55 -21.59 6.12
CA LEU A 528 -13.26 -22.80 6.54
C LEU A 528 -12.86 -24.01 5.67
N ARG A 529 -12.65 -23.76 4.38
CA ARG A 529 -12.26 -24.76 3.39
C ARG A 529 -11.49 -24.11 2.25
N ALA A 530 -10.40 -24.75 1.85
CA ALA A 530 -9.65 -24.36 0.66
C ALA A 530 -9.10 -25.62 0.00
N GLU A 531 -9.51 -25.88 -1.25
CA GLU A 531 -9.18 -27.12 -1.95
C GLU A 531 -8.92 -26.90 -3.44
N GLU A 532 -7.95 -27.61 -3.97
CA GLU A 532 -7.70 -27.67 -5.40
C GLU A 532 -8.84 -28.40 -6.11
N ILE A 533 -9.35 -27.83 -7.17
CA ILE A 533 -10.34 -28.48 -8.04
C ILE A 533 -9.62 -29.11 -9.21
N ARG A 534 -9.60 -30.44 -9.23
CA ARG A 534 -9.08 -31.18 -10.38
C ARG A 534 -10.04 -30.99 -11.55
N GLN A 535 -9.56 -30.41 -12.62
CA GLN A 535 -10.32 -30.46 -13.87
C GLN A 535 -10.42 -31.93 -14.30
N MET A 536 -11.64 -32.41 -14.47
CA MET A 536 -11.82 -33.63 -15.25
C MET A 536 -11.42 -33.27 -16.67
N ILE A 537 -10.27 -33.81 -17.10
CA ILE A 537 -9.88 -33.78 -18.51
C ILE A 537 -11.07 -34.35 -19.27
N ARG A 538 -11.82 -33.48 -19.97
CA ARG A 538 -12.81 -33.98 -20.93
C ARG A 538 -12.01 -34.70 -22.00
N PRO A 539 -12.35 -35.97 -22.27
CA PRO A 539 -11.67 -36.78 -23.28
C PRO A 539 -11.75 -36.18 -24.68
#